data_c2bf0ef2eb85d3a6d2f64a3a546c7cbe
#
_entry.id   c2bf0ef2eb85d3a6d2f64a3a546c7cbe
#
_cell.length_a   1.000
_cell.length_b   1.000
_cell.length_c   1.000
_cell.angle_alpha   90.00
_cell.angle_beta   90.00
_cell.angle_gamma   90.00
#
_symmetry.space_group_name_H-M   'P 1'
#
loop_
_entity.id
_entity.type
_entity.pdbx_description
1 polymer ?
#
loop_
_entity_poly.entity_id
_entity_poly.type
_entity_poly.pdbx_seq_one_letter_code
_entity_poly.pdbx_strand_id
1 'polypeptide(L)'
;MERLLITLILVCTMNNITNAQNPFFGQYQTPHATVPFDRIKTEHYEPAILEGIKQQNAEIDAIILNPEKANFNNTIEAFEESGELLDRVVSVFGNMLSAETNDDLQELAQKIMPLLSEHSNNITLNEKLFARVKEVYDQKETLQLTQEQSQLLENAYNSFVRHGANLEGEAREEYRKLTTELSKLTLDFSENNLKETNSYQMLLTKKESLAGLPEIIVEAAAETAKSEGKEGDRKSVV
;
A
#
# COMPACT_ATOMS: atom_id res chain seq x y z
N MET A 1 6.80 -18.99 -40.54
CA MET A 1 7.28 -17.72 -39.98
C MET A 1 6.15 -16.71 -39.83
N GLU A 2 5.27 -16.52 -40.79
CA GLU A 2 4.13 -15.55 -40.67
C GLU A 2 3.17 -15.83 -39.50
N ARG A 3 2.85 -17.09 -39.21
CA ARG A 3 1.94 -17.44 -38.10
C ARG A 3 2.55 -17.10 -36.70
N LEU A 4 3.86 -17.21 -36.57
CA LEU A 4 4.55 -16.83 -35.32
C LEU A 4 4.60 -15.33 -35.09
N LEU A 5 4.73 -14.56 -36.19
CA LEU A 5 4.74 -13.09 -36.14
C LEU A 5 3.36 -12.53 -35.74
N ILE A 6 2.28 -13.11 -36.27
CA ILE A 6 0.90 -12.70 -35.96
C ILE A 6 0.56 -12.98 -34.50
N THR A 7 1.02 -14.12 -33.94
CA THR A 7 0.79 -14.47 -32.54
C THR A 7 1.57 -13.52 -31.61
N LEU A 8 2.78 -13.13 -31.95
CA LEU A 8 3.60 -12.21 -31.16
C LEU A 8 3.00 -10.78 -31.16
N ILE A 9 2.49 -10.33 -32.32
CA ILE A 9 1.82 -9.02 -32.43
C ILE A 9 0.52 -9.00 -31.62
N LEU A 10 -0.25 -10.10 -31.63
CA LEU A 10 -1.51 -10.20 -30.88
C LEU A 10 -1.28 -10.18 -29.36
N VAL A 11 -0.22 -10.84 -28.85
CA VAL A 11 0.15 -10.82 -27.44
C VAL A 11 0.62 -9.43 -26.99
N CYS A 12 1.40 -8.73 -27.82
CA CYS A 12 1.81 -7.35 -27.54
C CYS A 12 0.64 -6.35 -27.55
N THR A 13 -0.36 -6.57 -28.42
CA THR A 13 -1.54 -5.68 -28.47
C THR A 13 -2.50 -5.92 -27.30
N MET A 14 -2.63 -7.16 -26.81
CA MET A 14 -3.46 -7.44 -25.63
C MET A 14 -2.92 -6.80 -24.36
N ASN A 15 -1.60 -6.83 -24.13
CA ASN A 15 -0.99 -6.17 -22.97
C ASN A 15 -1.14 -4.64 -23.00
N ASN A 16 -1.09 -4.02 -24.20
CA ASN A 16 -1.30 -2.58 -24.34
C ASN A 16 -2.77 -2.16 -24.15
N ILE A 17 -3.73 -3.01 -24.51
CA ILE A 17 -5.16 -2.71 -24.35
C ILE A 17 -5.56 -2.75 -22.87
N THR A 18 -5.03 -3.71 -22.09
CA THR A 18 -5.30 -3.79 -20.65
C THR A 18 -4.72 -2.63 -19.86
N ASN A 19 -3.51 -2.17 -20.21
CA ASN A 19 -2.90 -1.00 -19.59
C ASN A 19 -3.65 0.31 -19.92
N ALA A 20 -4.13 0.47 -21.16
CA ALA A 20 -4.90 1.66 -21.56
C ALA A 20 -6.27 1.80 -20.86
N GLN A 21 -6.77 0.73 -20.24
CA GLN A 21 -8.04 0.71 -19.51
C GLN A 21 -7.90 0.80 -17.99
N ASN A 22 -6.68 0.66 -17.44
CA ASN A 22 -6.48 0.71 -16.00
C ASN A 22 -6.60 2.17 -15.49
N PRO A 23 -7.57 2.47 -14.63
CA PRO A 23 -7.82 3.83 -14.13
C PRO A 23 -6.63 4.49 -13.44
N PHE A 24 -5.69 3.72 -12.92
CA PHE A 24 -4.51 4.23 -12.22
C PHE A 24 -3.45 4.87 -13.15
N PHE A 25 -3.43 4.53 -14.44
CA PHE A 25 -2.38 5.03 -15.36
C PHE A 25 -2.64 6.42 -15.95
N GLY A 26 -3.73 7.07 -15.57
CA GLY A 26 -4.06 8.42 -16.03
C GLY A 26 -4.48 9.34 -14.91
N GLN A 27 -4.67 10.62 -15.27
CA GLN A 27 -5.32 11.55 -14.36
C GLN A 27 -6.80 11.21 -14.23
N TYR A 28 -7.31 11.28 -13.01
CA TYR A 28 -8.73 11.04 -12.75
C TYR A 28 -9.57 12.16 -13.36
N GLN A 29 -10.48 11.81 -14.27
CA GLN A 29 -11.40 12.73 -14.94
C GLN A 29 -12.69 12.95 -14.14
N THR A 30 -12.65 12.73 -12.86
CA THR A 30 -13.74 12.92 -11.90
C THR A 30 -13.74 14.36 -11.36
N PRO A 31 -14.85 14.87 -10.82
CA PRO A 31 -14.84 16.15 -10.13
C PRO A 31 -13.77 16.19 -9.03
N HIS A 32 -12.98 17.26 -9.02
CA HIS A 32 -11.85 17.46 -8.08
C HIS A 32 -10.77 16.35 -8.14
N ALA A 33 -10.64 15.64 -9.26
CA ALA A 33 -9.72 14.52 -9.43
C ALA A 33 -9.86 13.44 -8.32
N THR A 34 -11.07 13.22 -7.80
CA THR A 34 -11.35 12.19 -6.81
C THR A 34 -11.16 10.79 -7.39
N VAL A 35 -10.82 9.82 -6.53
CA VAL A 35 -10.63 8.43 -6.95
C VAL A 35 -11.90 7.85 -7.56
N PRO A 36 -11.86 7.30 -8.79
CA PRO A 36 -13.02 6.71 -9.45
C PRO A 36 -13.29 5.28 -8.98
N PHE A 37 -13.73 5.11 -7.72
CA PHE A 37 -13.96 3.80 -7.10
C PHE A 37 -14.93 2.92 -7.89
N ASP A 38 -15.89 3.52 -8.60
CA ASP A 38 -16.84 2.83 -9.47
C ASP A 38 -16.21 2.14 -10.69
N ARG A 39 -14.98 2.52 -11.05
CA ARG A 39 -14.23 1.99 -12.20
C ARG A 39 -13.03 1.16 -11.81
N ILE A 40 -12.59 1.26 -10.56
CA ILE A 40 -11.44 0.49 -10.06
C ILE A 40 -11.93 -0.92 -9.66
N LYS A 41 -11.22 -1.94 -10.11
CA LYS A 41 -11.46 -3.35 -9.80
C LYS A 41 -10.20 -3.97 -9.21
N THR A 42 -10.35 -5.11 -8.53
CA THR A 42 -9.23 -5.85 -7.93
C THR A 42 -8.11 -6.13 -8.94
N GLU A 43 -8.46 -6.49 -10.17
CA GLU A 43 -7.51 -6.77 -11.27
C GLU A 43 -6.64 -5.58 -11.71
N HIS A 44 -7.00 -4.34 -11.31
CA HIS A 44 -6.26 -3.14 -11.67
C HIS A 44 -5.08 -2.84 -10.74
N TYR A 45 -5.11 -3.33 -9.48
CA TYR A 45 -4.10 -2.99 -8.49
C TYR A 45 -2.73 -3.57 -8.79
N GLU A 46 -2.63 -4.88 -9.02
CA GLU A 46 -1.34 -5.54 -9.24
C GLU A 46 -0.55 -4.94 -10.41
N PRO A 47 -1.11 -4.79 -11.62
CA PRO A 47 -0.38 -4.18 -12.74
C PRO A 47 0.07 -2.74 -12.45
N ALA A 48 -0.77 -1.97 -11.73
CA ALA A 48 -0.46 -0.59 -11.40
C ALA A 48 0.63 -0.48 -10.33
N ILE A 49 0.63 -1.35 -9.33
CA ILE A 49 1.68 -1.44 -8.31
C ILE A 49 3.02 -1.84 -8.94
N LEU A 50 3.02 -2.86 -9.79
CA LEU A 50 4.25 -3.30 -10.46
C LEU A 50 4.83 -2.22 -11.37
N GLU A 51 3.99 -1.50 -12.11
CA GLU A 51 4.45 -0.36 -12.92
C GLU A 51 4.91 0.80 -12.03
N GLY A 52 4.22 1.09 -10.92
CA GLY A 52 4.63 2.10 -9.95
C GLY A 52 6.00 1.80 -9.33
N ILE A 53 6.25 0.55 -8.92
CA ILE A 53 7.57 0.09 -8.44
C ILE A 53 8.64 0.30 -9.51
N LYS A 54 8.34 -0.05 -10.75
CA LYS A 54 9.29 0.12 -11.87
C LYS A 54 9.61 1.60 -12.14
N GLN A 55 8.61 2.47 -12.11
CA GLN A 55 8.80 3.91 -12.29
C GLN A 55 9.63 4.50 -11.16
N GLN A 56 9.29 4.21 -9.92
CA GLN A 56 10.05 4.69 -8.77
C GLN A 56 11.49 4.19 -8.78
N ASN A 57 11.74 2.94 -9.16
CA ASN A 57 13.12 2.44 -9.32
C ASN A 57 13.92 3.27 -10.35
N ALA A 58 13.29 3.64 -11.48
CA ALA A 58 13.97 4.47 -12.48
C ALA A 58 14.22 5.91 -11.97
N GLU A 59 13.32 6.47 -11.18
CA GLU A 59 13.47 7.78 -10.54
C GLU A 59 14.60 7.75 -9.50
N ILE A 60 14.64 6.72 -8.66
CA ILE A 60 15.74 6.50 -7.70
C ILE A 60 17.09 6.32 -8.40
N ASP A 61 17.14 5.54 -9.47
CA ASP A 61 18.34 5.37 -10.27
C ASP A 61 18.81 6.72 -10.89
N ALA A 62 17.88 7.56 -11.32
CA ALA A 62 18.22 8.90 -11.83
C ALA A 62 18.83 9.79 -10.74
N ILE A 63 18.35 9.72 -9.50
CA ILE A 63 18.95 10.42 -8.36
C ILE A 63 20.36 9.89 -8.11
N ILE A 64 20.54 8.58 -8.04
CA ILE A 64 21.82 7.93 -7.72
C ILE A 64 22.88 8.22 -8.81
N LEU A 65 22.48 8.21 -10.07
CA LEU A 65 23.36 8.38 -11.22
C LEU A 65 23.56 9.84 -11.62
N ASN A 66 22.93 10.79 -10.92
CA ASN A 66 23.10 12.21 -11.21
C ASN A 66 24.58 12.61 -11.03
N PRO A 67 25.24 13.13 -12.09
CA PRO A 67 26.67 13.47 -12.04
C PRO A 67 26.98 14.73 -11.22
N GLU A 68 25.95 15.52 -10.89
CA GLU A 68 26.10 16.72 -10.09
C GLU A 68 26.27 16.37 -8.61
N LYS A 69 26.95 17.26 -7.89
CA LYS A 69 27.05 17.17 -6.44
C LYS A 69 25.65 17.13 -5.83
N ALA A 70 25.48 16.29 -4.81
CA ALA A 70 24.20 16.19 -4.10
C ALA A 70 23.80 17.55 -3.48
N ASN A 71 22.56 17.94 -3.70
CA ASN A 71 21.97 19.15 -3.16
C ASN A 71 20.48 18.87 -2.84
N PHE A 72 19.81 19.85 -2.21
CA PHE A 72 18.43 19.68 -1.78
C PHE A 72 17.51 19.28 -2.95
N ASN A 73 17.58 19.99 -4.07
CA ASN A 73 16.67 19.78 -5.20
C ASN A 73 16.91 18.43 -5.92
N ASN A 74 18.19 18.14 -6.25
CA ASN A 74 18.51 16.94 -7.04
C ASN A 74 18.57 15.65 -6.21
N THR A 75 18.31 15.73 -4.91
CA THR A 75 18.38 14.57 -4.01
C THR A 75 17.18 14.49 -3.09
N ILE A 76 16.89 15.49 -2.28
CA ILE A 76 15.81 15.43 -1.28
C ILE A 76 14.44 15.66 -1.93
N GLU A 77 14.31 16.75 -2.68
CA GLU A 77 13.09 17.08 -3.41
C GLU A 77 12.79 16.01 -4.47
N ALA A 78 13.78 15.61 -5.26
CA ALA A 78 13.64 14.55 -6.24
C ALA A 78 13.25 13.19 -5.61
N PHE A 79 13.71 12.89 -4.39
CA PHE A 79 13.33 11.69 -3.66
C PHE A 79 11.88 11.78 -3.15
N GLU A 80 11.49 12.93 -2.60
CA GLU A 80 10.12 13.17 -2.13
C GLU A 80 9.08 13.07 -3.26
N GLU A 81 9.44 13.54 -4.46
CA GLU A 81 8.57 13.48 -5.64
C GLU A 81 8.54 12.09 -6.29
N SER A 82 9.46 11.18 -5.90
CA SER A 82 9.53 9.85 -6.50
C SER A 82 8.39 8.95 -6.05
N GLY A 83 7.88 8.09 -6.95
CA GLY A 83 6.89 7.06 -6.63
C GLY A 83 5.44 7.54 -6.63
N GLU A 84 5.10 8.67 -7.24
CA GLU A 84 3.73 9.22 -7.26
C GLU A 84 2.67 8.18 -7.67
N LEU A 85 2.94 7.40 -8.71
CA LEU A 85 2.01 6.34 -9.14
C LEU A 85 1.84 5.27 -8.07
N LEU A 86 2.96 4.81 -7.49
CA LEU A 86 2.94 3.77 -6.46
C LEU A 86 2.17 4.22 -5.23
N ASP A 87 2.46 5.41 -4.73
CA ASP A 87 1.80 5.99 -3.55
C ASP A 87 0.29 6.14 -3.76
N ARG A 88 -0.10 6.62 -4.94
CA ARG A 88 -1.51 6.75 -5.32
C ARG A 88 -2.23 5.40 -5.31
N VAL A 89 -1.64 4.36 -5.90
CA VAL A 89 -2.25 3.03 -5.98
C VAL A 89 -2.29 2.37 -4.61
N VAL A 90 -1.18 2.42 -3.86
CA VAL A 90 -1.08 1.81 -2.52
C VAL A 90 -2.03 2.48 -1.53
N SER A 91 -2.18 3.81 -1.59
CA SER A 91 -3.13 4.54 -0.75
C SER A 91 -4.58 4.10 -1.01
N VAL A 92 -4.97 3.96 -2.28
CA VAL A 92 -6.31 3.46 -2.63
C VAL A 92 -6.50 2.01 -2.21
N PHE A 93 -5.50 1.16 -2.44
CA PHE A 93 -5.52 -0.25 -2.05
C PHE A 93 -5.66 -0.42 -0.53
N GLY A 94 -4.86 0.30 0.25
CA GLY A 94 -4.93 0.27 1.71
C GLY A 94 -6.28 0.76 2.27
N ASN A 95 -6.87 1.79 1.66
CA ASN A 95 -8.23 2.24 2.02
C ASN A 95 -9.27 1.15 1.74
N MET A 96 -9.22 0.49 0.60
CA MET A 96 -10.15 -0.59 0.26
C MET A 96 -9.98 -1.81 1.18
N LEU A 97 -8.74 -2.19 1.51
CA LEU A 97 -8.48 -3.25 2.49
C LEU A 97 -9.06 -2.95 3.87
N SER A 98 -9.08 -1.68 4.27
CA SER A 98 -9.54 -1.28 5.61
C SER A 98 -11.04 -1.05 5.69
N ALA A 99 -11.65 -0.52 4.63
CA ALA A 99 -13.05 -0.05 4.65
C ALA A 99 -14.02 -0.98 3.93
N GLU A 100 -13.59 -1.69 2.88
CA GLU A 100 -14.44 -2.49 2.00
C GLU A 100 -13.69 -3.75 1.51
N THR A 101 -13.09 -4.50 2.46
CA THR A 101 -12.32 -5.69 2.11
C THR A 101 -13.20 -6.86 1.69
N ASN A 102 -12.63 -7.73 0.86
CA ASN A 102 -13.20 -9.02 0.47
C ASN A 102 -12.07 -10.04 0.26
N ASP A 103 -12.43 -11.31 0.02
CA ASP A 103 -11.46 -12.40 -0.11
C ASP A 103 -10.44 -12.14 -1.24
N ASP A 104 -10.87 -11.59 -2.39
CA ASP A 104 -9.99 -11.30 -3.53
C ASP A 104 -8.96 -10.21 -3.18
N LEU A 105 -9.36 -9.17 -2.44
CA LEU A 105 -8.45 -8.12 -1.98
C LEU A 105 -7.49 -8.63 -0.91
N GLN A 106 -7.94 -9.53 -0.03
CA GLN A 106 -7.08 -10.15 0.98
C GLN A 106 -6.04 -11.07 0.34
N GLU A 107 -6.44 -11.91 -0.63
CA GLU A 107 -5.51 -12.75 -1.39
C GLU A 107 -4.47 -11.89 -2.15
N LEU A 108 -4.93 -10.81 -2.77
CA LEU A 108 -4.04 -9.86 -3.43
C LEU A 108 -3.06 -9.19 -2.43
N ALA A 109 -3.52 -8.84 -1.23
CA ALA A 109 -2.68 -8.26 -0.20
C ALA A 109 -1.55 -9.21 0.23
N GLN A 110 -1.84 -10.50 0.41
CA GLN A 110 -0.83 -11.53 0.70
C GLN A 110 0.28 -11.58 -0.35
N LYS A 111 -0.05 -11.30 -1.61
CA LYS A 111 0.91 -11.26 -2.71
C LYS A 111 1.69 -9.94 -2.77
N ILE A 112 1.00 -8.82 -2.57
CA ILE A 112 1.55 -7.46 -2.79
C ILE A 112 2.38 -6.95 -1.62
N MET A 113 1.96 -7.22 -0.36
CA MET A 113 2.65 -6.65 0.81
C MET A 113 4.13 -7.07 0.92
N PRO A 114 4.52 -8.33 0.63
CA PRO A 114 5.93 -8.70 0.58
C PRO A 114 6.71 -7.95 -0.51
N LEU A 115 6.11 -7.74 -1.69
CA LEU A 115 6.76 -6.99 -2.78
C LEU A 115 6.99 -5.52 -2.41
N LEU A 116 6.02 -4.88 -1.77
CA LEU A 116 6.15 -3.51 -1.27
C LEU A 116 7.20 -3.40 -0.17
N SER A 117 7.25 -4.37 0.74
CA SER A 117 8.27 -4.44 1.79
C SER A 117 9.67 -4.59 1.19
N GLU A 118 9.84 -5.48 0.22
CA GLU A 118 11.11 -5.65 -0.49
C GLU A 118 11.52 -4.38 -1.24
N HIS A 119 10.57 -3.75 -1.95
CA HIS A 119 10.81 -2.49 -2.65
C HIS A 119 11.23 -1.36 -1.69
N SER A 120 10.54 -1.21 -0.56
CA SER A 120 10.91 -0.25 0.49
C SER A 120 12.33 -0.51 1.03
N ASN A 121 12.66 -1.78 1.29
CA ASN A 121 14.01 -2.16 1.71
C ASN A 121 15.07 -1.85 0.63
N ASN A 122 14.74 -2.05 -0.64
CA ASN A 122 15.66 -1.74 -1.75
C ASN A 122 15.98 -0.25 -1.85
N ILE A 123 15.05 0.62 -1.46
CA ILE A 123 15.24 2.07 -1.40
C ILE A 123 15.97 2.45 -0.11
N THR A 124 15.44 2.09 1.04
CA THR A 124 15.93 2.57 2.35
C THR A 124 17.31 2.01 2.73
N LEU A 125 17.64 0.82 2.25
CA LEU A 125 18.96 0.19 2.44
C LEU A 125 19.94 0.46 1.29
N ASN A 126 19.58 1.35 0.34
CA ASN A 126 20.45 1.70 -0.77
C ASN A 126 21.58 2.63 -0.31
N GLU A 127 22.79 2.10 -0.28
CA GLU A 127 23.98 2.85 0.19
C GLU A 127 24.25 4.10 -0.63
N LYS A 128 24.07 4.03 -1.96
CA LYS A 128 24.37 5.16 -2.85
C LYS A 128 23.37 6.28 -2.69
N LEU A 129 22.08 5.93 -2.56
CA LEU A 129 21.03 6.91 -2.29
C LEU A 129 21.25 7.54 -0.92
N PHE A 130 21.48 6.72 0.12
CA PHE A 130 21.75 7.23 1.46
C PHE A 130 22.98 8.12 1.53
N ALA A 131 24.05 7.80 0.80
CA ALA A 131 25.25 8.64 0.72
C ALA A 131 24.93 10.05 0.19
N ARG A 132 24.07 10.15 -0.84
CA ARG A 132 23.62 11.46 -1.37
C ARG A 132 22.75 12.21 -0.37
N VAL A 133 21.80 11.53 0.28
CA VAL A 133 20.95 12.14 1.33
C VAL A 133 21.80 12.64 2.47
N LYS A 134 22.77 11.83 2.93
CA LYS A 134 23.71 12.21 4.00
C LYS A 134 24.59 13.38 3.61
N GLU A 135 25.07 13.44 2.36
CA GLU A 135 25.88 14.57 1.88
C GLU A 135 25.10 15.90 1.95
N VAL A 136 23.81 15.89 1.62
CA VAL A 136 22.96 17.09 1.78
C VAL A 136 22.74 17.40 3.25
N TYR A 137 22.45 16.39 4.06
CA TYR A 137 22.19 16.55 5.49
C TYR A 137 23.40 17.13 6.25
N ASP A 138 24.60 16.66 5.95
CA ASP A 138 25.84 17.14 6.59
C ASP A 138 26.12 18.61 6.31
N GLN A 139 25.51 19.18 5.27
CA GLN A 139 25.65 20.59 4.88
C GLN A 139 24.47 21.47 5.35
N LYS A 140 23.50 20.92 6.09
CA LYS A 140 22.22 21.59 6.42
C LYS A 140 22.36 22.99 7.02
N GLU A 141 23.37 23.21 7.86
CA GLU A 141 23.60 24.50 8.50
C GLU A 141 24.09 25.60 7.53
N THR A 142 24.58 25.20 6.35
CA THR A 142 25.08 26.12 5.32
C THR A 142 24.09 26.35 4.18
N LEU A 143 23.02 25.55 4.14
CA LEU A 143 21.95 25.66 3.15
C LEU A 143 20.93 26.71 3.59
N GLN A 144 20.49 27.54 2.64
CA GLN A 144 19.43 28.52 2.88
C GLN A 144 18.08 27.89 2.64
N LEU A 145 17.70 26.90 3.48
CA LEU A 145 16.44 26.18 3.39
C LEU A 145 15.32 26.93 4.12
N THR A 146 14.09 26.81 3.61
CA THR A 146 12.91 27.18 4.38
C THR A 146 12.73 26.25 5.58
N GLN A 147 11.82 26.56 6.46
CA GLN A 147 11.50 25.70 7.61
C GLN A 147 10.97 24.33 7.14
N GLU A 148 10.10 24.32 6.13
CA GLU A 148 9.53 23.11 5.54
C GLU A 148 10.62 22.26 4.87
N GLN A 149 11.51 22.88 4.10
CA GLN A 149 12.63 22.18 3.46
C GLN A 149 13.61 21.60 4.47
N SER A 150 13.88 22.32 5.56
CA SER A 150 14.73 21.83 6.64
C SER A 150 14.09 20.63 7.33
N GLN A 151 12.79 20.68 7.57
CA GLN A 151 12.05 19.56 8.17
C GLN A 151 12.01 18.34 7.22
N LEU A 152 11.80 18.56 5.92
CA LEU A 152 11.82 17.48 4.92
C LEU A 152 13.19 16.80 4.89
N LEU A 153 14.28 17.57 4.87
CA LEU A 153 15.65 17.03 4.92
C LEU A 153 15.90 16.19 6.19
N GLU A 154 15.47 16.70 7.36
CA GLU A 154 15.60 15.96 8.62
C GLU A 154 14.77 14.67 8.62
N ASN A 155 13.55 14.73 8.12
CA ASN A 155 12.66 13.57 8.02
C ASN A 155 13.26 12.52 7.08
N ALA A 156 13.73 12.92 5.90
CA ALA A 156 14.36 12.03 4.94
C ALA A 156 15.58 11.32 5.56
N TYR A 157 16.53 12.07 6.11
CA TYR A 157 17.72 11.49 6.74
C TYR A 157 17.38 10.56 7.91
N ASN A 158 16.50 10.98 8.81
CA ASN A 158 16.10 10.18 9.95
C ASN A 158 15.31 8.92 9.53
N SER A 159 14.53 9.00 8.47
CA SER A 159 13.84 7.84 7.89
C SER A 159 14.85 6.78 7.44
N PHE A 160 15.84 7.15 6.65
CA PHE A 160 16.90 6.22 6.24
C PHE A 160 17.62 5.59 7.43
N VAL A 161 18.02 6.38 8.43
CA VAL A 161 18.73 5.89 9.62
C VAL A 161 17.85 4.89 10.40
N ARG A 162 16.59 5.22 10.62
CA ARG A 162 15.63 4.33 11.35
C ARG A 162 15.33 3.05 10.58
N HIS A 163 15.37 3.09 9.26
CA HIS A 163 15.17 1.92 8.41
C HIS A 163 16.48 1.18 8.08
N GLY A 164 17.52 1.40 8.89
CA GLY A 164 18.70 0.57 8.87
C GLY A 164 19.78 0.96 7.84
N ALA A 165 19.75 2.17 7.28
CA ALA A 165 20.76 2.63 6.31
C ALA A 165 22.20 2.56 6.84
N ASN A 166 22.39 2.65 8.16
CA ASN A 166 23.68 2.52 8.82
C ASN A 166 24.09 1.06 9.12
N LEU A 167 23.23 0.08 8.82
CA LEU A 167 23.56 -1.32 8.98
C LEU A 167 24.47 -1.81 7.83
N GLU A 168 25.40 -2.67 8.15
CA GLU A 168 26.35 -3.26 7.19
C GLU A 168 26.36 -4.79 7.28
N GLY A 169 26.78 -5.45 6.19
CA GLY A 169 26.97 -6.91 6.15
C GLY A 169 25.75 -7.71 6.60
N GLU A 170 25.98 -8.68 7.50
CA GLU A 170 24.94 -9.59 7.98
C GLU A 170 23.78 -8.87 8.69
N ALA A 171 24.07 -7.80 9.43
CA ALA A 171 23.03 -7.05 10.14
C ALA A 171 22.00 -6.41 9.17
N ARG A 172 22.45 -5.93 8.00
CA ARG A 172 21.57 -5.40 6.95
C ARG A 172 20.69 -6.50 6.35
N GLU A 173 21.28 -7.65 6.03
CA GLU A 173 20.52 -8.78 5.49
C GLU A 173 19.50 -9.34 6.50
N GLU A 174 19.87 -9.41 7.76
CA GLU A 174 18.94 -9.82 8.82
C GLU A 174 17.81 -8.81 9.00
N TYR A 175 18.10 -7.50 8.96
CA TYR A 175 17.08 -6.45 9.00
C TYR A 175 16.09 -6.59 7.83
N ARG A 176 16.58 -6.79 6.60
CA ARG A 176 15.75 -7.01 5.42
C ARG A 176 14.82 -8.21 5.59
N LYS A 177 15.35 -9.32 6.07
CA LYS A 177 14.58 -10.53 6.34
C LYS A 177 13.50 -10.31 7.40
N LEU A 178 13.86 -9.69 8.52
CA LEU A 178 12.93 -9.41 9.63
C LEU A 178 11.81 -8.44 9.21
N THR A 179 12.10 -7.40 8.44
CA THR A 179 11.08 -6.46 7.96
C THR A 179 10.10 -7.11 6.98
N THR A 180 10.58 -7.99 6.11
CA THR A 180 9.72 -8.76 5.19
C THR A 180 8.83 -9.74 5.96
N GLU A 181 9.39 -10.46 6.95
CA GLU A 181 8.63 -11.35 7.80
C GLU A 181 7.60 -10.60 8.65
N LEU A 182 7.98 -9.45 9.23
CA LEU A 182 7.09 -8.59 10.00
C LEU A 182 5.89 -8.11 9.17
N SER A 183 6.14 -7.68 7.93
CA SER A 183 5.09 -7.27 7.00
C SER A 183 4.04 -8.37 6.80
N LYS A 184 4.49 -9.61 6.58
CA LYS A 184 3.60 -10.76 6.43
C LYS A 184 2.84 -11.06 7.73
N LEU A 185 3.52 -11.13 8.86
CA LEU A 185 2.89 -11.43 10.15
C LEU A 185 1.87 -10.37 10.55
N THR A 186 2.12 -9.10 10.23
CA THR A 186 1.16 -8.01 10.47
C THR A 186 -0.11 -8.19 9.66
N LEU A 187 0.01 -8.59 8.39
CA LEU A 187 -1.13 -8.89 7.54
C LEU A 187 -1.91 -10.10 8.06
N ASP A 188 -1.23 -11.21 8.34
CA ASP A 188 -1.83 -12.44 8.89
C ASP A 188 -2.58 -12.15 10.21
N PHE A 189 -2.00 -11.31 11.08
CA PHE A 189 -2.64 -10.90 12.34
C PHE A 189 -3.94 -10.11 12.07
N SER A 190 -3.89 -9.15 11.15
CA SER A 190 -5.05 -8.32 10.81
C SER A 190 -6.19 -9.16 10.22
N GLU A 191 -5.88 -10.10 9.32
CA GLU A 191 -6.86 -11.01 8.75
C GLU A 191 -7.45 -11.96 9.80
N ASN A 192 -6.62 -12.54 10.67
CA ASN A 192 -7.08 -13.42 11.73
C ASN A 192 -7.99 -12.66 12.70
N ASN A 193 -7.63 -11.43 13.08
CA ASN A 193 -8.46 -10.59 13.92
C ASN A 193 -9.83 -10.28 13.27
N LEU A 194 -9.83 -9.97 11.98
CA LEU A 194 -11.06 -9.74 11.23
C LEU A 194 -11.92 -11.01 11.16
N LYS A 195 -11.33 -12.16 10.84
CA LYS A 195 -12.03 -13.45 10.79
C LYS A 195 -12.64 -13.82 12.13
N GLU A 196 -11.88 -13.67 13.21
CA GLU A 196 -12.36 -13.96 14.58
C GLU A 196 -13.50 -13.01 14.97
N THR A 197 -13.37 -11.71 14.70
CA THR A 197 -14.40 -10.72 14.97
C THR A 197 -15.69 -11.04 14.21
N ASN A 198 -15.58 -11.40 12.92
CA ASN A 198 -16.74 -11.72 12.08
C ASN A 198 -17.35 -13.10 12.43
N SER A 199 -16.58 -14.02 13.01
CA SER A 199 -17.07 -15.33 13.44
C SER A 199 -17.79 -15.29 14.78
N TYR A 200 -17.52 -14.26 15.59
CA TYR A 200 -18.15 -14.14 16.91
C TYR A 200 -19.62 -13.83 16.78
N GLN A 201 -20.44 -14.65 17.46
CA GLN A 201 -21.88 -14.51 17.48
C GLN A 201 -22.40 -14.79 18.90
N MET A 202 -23.14 -13.83 19.45
CA MET A 202 -23.85 -14.02 20.71
C MET A 202 -25.35 -14.16 20.45
N LEU A 203 -25.89 -15.38 20.58
CA LEU A 203 -27.28 -15.67 20.35
C LEU A 203 -28.12 -15.41 21.64
N LEU A 204 -28.96 -14.38 21.61
CA LEU A 204 -29.86 -14.04 22.70
C LEU A 204 -31.24 -14.65 22.43
N THR A 205 -31.66 -15.60 23.25
CA THR A 205 -32.94 -16.32 23.08
C THR A 205 -34.01 -15.93 24.12
N LYS A 206 -33.62 -15.17 25.16
CA LYS A 206 -34.52 -14.76 26.24
C LYS A 206 -34.84 -13.28 26.13
N LYS A 207 -36.14 -12.92 26.25
CA LYS A 207 -36.59 -11.53 26.20
C LYS A 207 -35.93 -10.64 27.26
N GLU A 208 -35.69 -11.22 28.43
CA GLU A 208 -35.04 -10.52 29.55
C GLU A 208 -33.60 -10.06 29.22
N SER A 209 -32.92 -10.82 28.37
CA SER A 209 -31.56 -10.47 27.90
C SER A 209 -31.54 -9.29 26.93
N LEU A 210 -32.69 -8.90 26.38
CA LEU A 210 -32.85 -7.75 25.50
C LEU A 210 -33.28 -6.49 26.26
N ALA A 211 -33.53 -6.59 27.58
CA ALA A 211 -34.01 -5.48 28.39
C ALA A 211 -33.01 -4.31 28.38
N GLY A 212 -33.52 -3.12 28.08
CA GLY A 212 -32.71 -1.89 28.00
C GLY A 212 -32.11 -1.59 26.64
N LEU A 213 -32.19 -2.50 25.66
CA LEU A 213 -31.82 -2.22 24.28
C LEU A 213 -32.90 -1.41 23.57
N PRO A 214 -32.56 -0.40 22.76
CA PRO A 214 -33.48 0.29 21.87
C PRO A 214 -34.12 -0.68 20.87
N GLU A 215 -35.39 -0.44 20.51
CA GLU A 215 -36.18 -1.32 19.62
C GLU A 215 -35.47 -1.52 18.27
N ILE A 216 -34.89 -0.48 17.68
CA ILE A 216 -34.14 -0.55 16.43
C ILE A 216 -32.91 -1.52 16.48
N ILE A 217 -32.26 -1.62 17.64
CA ILE A 217 -31.15 -2.57 17.83
C ILE A 217 -31.68 -3.99 17.93
N VAL A 218 -32.81 -4.19 18.61
CA VAL A 218 -33.47 -5.50 18.74
C VAL A 218 -33.95 -6.00 17.37
N GLU A 219 -34.54 -5.12 16.56
CA GLU A 219 -35.00 -5.45 15.20
C GLU A 219 -33.83 -5.78 14.28
N ALA A 220 -32.75 -4.97 14.27
CA ALA A 220 -31.56 -5.24 13.47
C ALA A 220 -30.89 -6.57 13.85
N ALA A 221 -30.78 -6.87 15.15
CA ALA A 221 -30.24 -8.12 15.63
C ALA A 221 -31.14 -9.33 15.27
N ALA A 222 -32.45 -9.15 15.24
CA ALA A 222 -33.39 -10.18 14.79
C ALA A 222 -33.27 -10.45 13.28
N GLU A 223 -33.08 -9.41 12.47
CA GLU A 223 -32.81 -9.57 11.03
C GLU A 223 -31.50 -10.28 10.76
N THR A 224 -30.44 -9.94 11.50
CA THR A 224 -29.16 -10.65 11.42
C THR A 224 -29.32 -12.13 11.77
N ALA A 225 -30.01 -12.45 12.86
CA ALA A 225 -30.30 -13.85 13.24
C ALA A 225 -31.03 -14.61 12.14
N LYS A 226 -31.96 -13.94 11.45
CA LYS A 226 -32.73 -14.51 10.35
C LYS A 226 -31.88 -14.77 9.12
N SER A 227 -31.01 -13.82 8.75
CA SER A 227 -30.11 -13.99 7.61
C SER A 227 -29.10 -15.13 7.83
N GLU A 228 -28.73 -15.41 9.09
CA GLU A 228 -27.89 -16.53 9.51
C GLU A 228 -28.66 -17.87 9.68
N GLY A 229 -29.91 -17.93 9.25
CA GLY A 229 -30.70 -19.15 9.37
C GLY A 229 -31.03 -19.56 10.81
N LYS A 230 -30.90 -18.65 11.78
CA LYS A 230 -31.15 -18.89 13.21
C LYS A 230 -32.57 -18.49 13.57
N GLU A 231 -33.55 -19.00 12.79
CA GLU A 231 -34.99 -18.73 13.02
C GLU A 231 -35.49 -19.42 14.29
N GLY A 232 -36.35 -18.73 15.03
CA GLY A 232 -37.09 -19.20 16.22
C GLY A 232 -37.40 -18.01 17.12
N ASP A 233 -38.34 -18.21 18.04
CA ASP A 233 -38.92 -17.15 18.89
C ASP A 233 -37.79 -16.28 19.52
N ARG A 234 -37.56 -15.07 18.94
CA ARG A 234 -36.68 -14.01 19.45
C ARG A 234 -35.22 -14.41 19.60
N LYS A 235 -34.55 -14.65 18.50
CA LYS A 235 -33.10 -14.78 18.45
C LYS A 235 -32.50 -13.48 17.92
N SER A 236 -31.62 -12.87 18.69
CA SER A 236 -30.82 -11.73 18.30
C SER A 236 -29.35 -12.14 18.31
N VAL A 237 -28.59 -11.79 17.26
CA VAL A 237 -27.13 -11.91 17.20
C VAL A 237 -26.57 -10.52 17.41
N VAL A 238 -25.67 -10.37 18.37
CA VAL A 238 -24.95 -9.14 18.66
C VAL A 238 -23.47 -9.39 18.50
#